data_112a6a2b17f14910edfc8e20b4fedd30
#
_entry.id   112a6a2b17f14910edfc8e20b4fedd30
#
_cell.length_a   1.000
_cell.length_b   1.000
_cell.length_c   1.000
_cell.angle_alpha   90.00
_cell.angle_beta   90.00
_cell.angle_gamma   90.00
#
_symmetry.space_group_name_H-M   'P 1'
#
loop_
_entity.id
_entity.type
_entity.pdbx_description
1 polymer ?
#
loop_
_entity_poly.entity_id
_entity_poly.type
_entity_poly.pdbx_seq_one_letter_code
_entity_poly.pdbx_strand_id
1 'polypeptide(L)'
;MTQQLSNTNRVALLLQPYLTTQDLMAWYGRGKSWVGAKLREMHTALIKEGKKVLRGTISTAAFMRFEGIDLDEYVAKAKIEKELGI
;
A
#
# COMPACT_ATOMS: atom_id res chain seq x y z
N MET A 1 1.55 5.98 -19.61
CA MET A 1 0.47 5.08 -19.19
C MET A 1 0.88 4.34 -17.92
N THR A 2 0.11 4.45 -16.87
CA THR A 2 0.45 3.82 -15.60
C THR A 2 0.05 2.34 -15.66
N GLN A 3 1.02 1.46 -15.47
CA GLN A 3 0.74 0.04 -15.41
C GLN A 3 0.08 -0.27 -14.07
N GLN A 4 -1.05 -0.94 -14.13
CA GLN A 4 -1.70 -1.39 -12.90
C GLN A 4 -0.90 -2.54 -12.29
N LEU A 5 -0.67 -2.47 -11.00
CA LEU A 5 0.04 -3.50 -10.27
C LEU A 5 -0.81 -4.78 -10.22
N SER A 6 -0.20 -5.92 -10.49
CA SER A 6 -0.91 -7.21 -10.39
C SER A 6 -1.28 -7.50 -8.94
N ASN A 7 -2.30 -8.33 -8.73
CA ASN A 7 -2.69 -8.72 -7.37
C ASN A 7 -1.57 -9.50 -6.66
N THR A 8 -0.80 -10.28 -7.40
CA THR A 8 0.36 -11.00 -6.86
C THR A 8 1.37 -10.00 -6.29
N ASN A 9 1.69 -8.94 -7.05
CA ASN A 9 2.61 -7.91 -6.58
C ASN A 9 2.04 -7.10 -5.44
N ARG A 10 0.73 -6.88 -5.42
CA ARG A 10 0.06 -6.18 -4.31
C ARG A 10 0.17 -7.00 -3.02
N VAL A 11 -0.03 -8.31 -3.09
CA VAL A 11 0.14 -9.18 -1.93
C VAL A 11 1.58 -9.11 -1.42
N ALA A 12 2.56 -9.14 -2.32
CA ALA A 12 3.97 -9.03 -1.93
C ALA A 12 4.25 -7.74 -1.15
N LEU A 13 3.66 -6.60 -1.59
CA LEU A 13 3.79 -5.35 -0.87
C LEU A 13 3.12 -5.42 0.50
N LEU A 14 1.92 -6.00 0.58
CA LEU A 14 1.17 -6.08 1.83
C LEU A 14 1.80 -7.02 2.85
N LEU A 15 2.73 -7.88 2.44
CA LEU A 15 3.46 -8.76 3.34
C LEU A 15 4.69 -8.09 3.95
N GLN A 16 5.09 -6.93 3.47
CA GLN A 16 6.19 -6.16 4.04
C GLN A 16 5.73 -5.48 5.34
N PRO A 17 6.60 -5.34 6.35
CA PRO A 17 6.19 -4.66 7.60
C PRO A 17 5.95 -3.16 7.41
N TYR A 18 6.65 -2.54 6.46
CA TYR A 18 6.53 -1.11 6.15
C TYR A 18 6.48 -0.90 4.66
N LEU A 19 5.81 0.17 4.24
CA LEU A 19 5.76 0.58 2.84
C LEU A 19 6.50 1.90 2.69
N THR A 20 7.33 1.99 1.65
CA THR A 20 8.08 3.21 1.33
C THR A 20 7.28 4.07 0.35
N THR A 21 7.77 5.28 0.09
CA THR A 21 7.19 6.15 -0.94
C THR A 21 7.15 5.44 -2.30
N GLN A 22 8.21 4.72 -2.63
CA GLN A 22 8.28 3.96 -3.88
C GLN A 22 7.20 2.88 -3.96
N ASP A 23 7.00 2.16 -2.86
CA ASP A 23 5.95 1.13 -2.78
C ASP A 23 4.58 1.73 -3.00
N LEU A 24 4.32 2.89 -2.38
CA LEU A 24 3.03 3.57 -2.50
C LEU A 24 2.84 4.13 -3.91
N MET A 25 3.90 4.60 -4.57
CA MET A 25 3.81 5.02 -5.96
C MET A 25 3.39 3.87 -6.86
N ALA A 26 3.94 2.68 -6.61
CA ALA A 26 3.56 1.48 -7.36
C ALA A 26 2.11 1.08 -7.05
N TRP A 27 1.72 1.15 -5.79
CA TRP A 27 0.36 0.79 -5.39
C TRP A 27 -0.70 1.68 -6.01
N TYR A 28 -0.53 2.99 -5.91
CA TYR A 28 -1.52 3.96 -6.39
C TYR A 28 -1.41 4.26 -7.88
N GLY A 29 -0.26 3.95 -8.49
CA GLY A 29 0.01 4.35 -9.88
C GLY A 29 0.08 5.86 -10.02
N ARG A 30 0.63 6.55 -9.02
CA ARG A 30 0.71 8.02 -8.97
C ARG A 30 2.14 8.47 -8.76
N GLY A 31 2.40 9.72 -9.11
CA GLY A 31 3.71 10.32 -8.94
C GLY A 31 4.06 10.66 -7.51
N LYS A 32 5.30 11.05 -7.31
CA LYS A 32 5.87 11.33 -5.99
C LYS A 32 5.11 12.42 -5.22
N SER A 33 4.70 13.49 -5.91
CA SER A 33 3.98 14.59 -5.25
C SER A 33 2.65 14.16 -4.68
N TRP A 34 1.89 13.41 -5.46
CA TRP A 34 0.59 12.91 -5.02
C TRP A 34 0.75 11.94 -3.84
N VAL A 35 1.68 11.02 -3.97
CA VAL A 35 1.95 10.02 -2.92
C VAL A 35 2.49 10.68 -1.65
N GLY A 36 3.34 11.69 -1.80
CA GLY A 36 3.85 12.46 -0.66
C GLY A 36 2.74 13.13 0.12
N ALA A 37 1.78 13.74 -0.58
CA ALA A 37 0.63 14.37 0.06
C ALA A 37 -0.23 13.33 0.78
N LYS A 38 -0.48 12.19 0.15
CA LYS A 38 -1.26 11.10 0.73
C LYS A 38 -0.58 10.53 1.98
N LEU A 39 0.72 10.32 1.91
CA LEU A 39 1.50 9.81 3.04
C LEU A 39 1.48 10.78 4.22
N ARG A 40 1.59 12.09 3.93
CA ARG A 40 1.51 13.12 4.97
C ARG A 40 0.16 13.11 5.66
N GLU A 41 -0.90 12.93 4.89
CA GLU A 41 -2.27 12.82 5.41
C GLU A 41 -2.39 11.63 6.37
N MET A 42 -1.86 10.48 5.99
CA MET A 42 -1.86 9.29 6.84
C MET A 42 -1.01 9.49 8.09
N HIS A 43 0.16 10.13 7.96
CA HIS A 43 1.03 10.45 9.09
C HIS A 43 0.32 11.37 10.10
N THR A 44 -0.39 12.38 9.60
CA THR A 44 -1.14 13.30 10.47
C THR A 44 -2.16 12.54 11.30
N ALA A 45 -2.88 11.60 10.68
CA ALA A 45 -3.87 10.80 11.38
C ALA A 45 -3.21 9.90 12.45
N LEU A 46 -2.07 9.30 12.12
CA LEU A 46 -1.33 8.44 13.06
C LEU A 46 -0.82 9.23 14.26
N ILE A 47 -0.30 10.44 14.02
CA ILE A 47 0.19 11.31 15.10
C ILE A 47 -0.96 11.67 16.04
N LYS A 48 -2.15 11.95 15.50
CA LYS A 48 -3.35 12.22 16.30
C LYS A 48 -3.74 11.03 17.18
N GLU A 49 -3.43 9.81 16.72
CA GLU A 49 -3.67 8.60 17.51
C GLU A 49 -2.56 8.33 18.52
N GLY A 50 -1.56 9.22 18.62
CA GLY A 50 -0.45 9.06 19.55
C GLY A 50 0.64 8.10 19.05
N LYS A 51 0.63 7.79 17.76
CA LYS A 51 1.61 6.86 17.19
C LYS A 51 2.78 7.62 16.59
N LYS A 52 3.96 6.99 16.60
CA LYS A 52 5.16 7.54 15.97
C LYS A 52 5.17 7.17 14.49
N VAL A 53 5.68 8.09 13.68
CA VAL A 53 5.81 7.87 12.24
C VAL A 53 7.26 8.10 11.82
N LEU A 54 7.67 7.37 10.78
CA LEU A 54 8.98 7.54 10.15
C LEU A 54 8.79 8.23 8.81
N ARG A 55 9.61 9.21 8.52
CA ARG A 55 9.54 9.97 7.29
C ARG A 55 9.71 9.04 6.08
N GLY A 56 8.82 9.19 5.11
CA GLY A 56 8.89 8.43 3.86
C GLY A 56 8.41 6.99 3.95
N THR A 57 7.87 6.58 5.10
CA THR A 57 7.36 5.23 5.27
C THR A 57 6.04 5.23 6.04
N ILE A 58 5.32 4.13 5.95
CA ILE A 58 4.14 3.90 6.77
C ILE A 58 4.08 2.40 7.10
N SER A 59 3.61 2.05 8.31
CA SER A 59 3.42 0.64 8.62
C SER A 59 2.35 0.07 7.69
N THR A 60 2.57 -1.15 7.21
CA THR A 60 1.64 -1.79 6.31
C THR A 60 0.28 -1.99 6.99
N ALA A 61 0.28 -2.30 8.28
CA ALA A 61 -0.96 -2.44 9.05
C ALA A 61 -1.78 -1.15 9.06
N ALA A 62 -1.12 0.00 9.27
CA ALA A 62 -1.79 1.30 9.26
C ALA A 62 -2.32 1.63 7.86
N PHE A 63 -1.51 1.37 6.83
CA PHE A 63 -1.91 1.59 5.45
C PHE A 63 -3.17 0.79 5.10
N MET A 64 -3.19 -0.49 5.43
CA MET A 64 -4.36 -1.35 5.17
C MET A 64 -5.59 -0.83 5.89
N ARG A 65 -5.43 -0.35 7.12
CA ARG A 65 -6.54 0.20 7.89
C ARG A 65 -7.09 1.47 7.26
N PHE A 66 -6.22 2.38 6.83
CA PHE A 66 -6.66 3.63 6.19
C PHE A 66 -7.36 3.39 4.85
N GLU A 67 -6.89 2.42 4.08
CA GLU A 67 -7.45 2.12 2.76
C GLU A 67 -8.59 1.08 2.82
N GLY A 68 -8.86 0.52 3.98
CA GLY A 68 -9.89 -0.52 4.11
C GLY A 68 -9.53 -1.79 3.35
N ILE A 69 -8.25 -2.14 3.31
CA ILE A 69 -7.76 -3.29 2.55
C ILE A 69 -7.89 -4.57 3.37
N ASP A 70 -8.46 -5.60 2.75
CA ASP A 70 -8.51 -6.95 3.29
C ASP A 70 -7.45 -7.79 2.57
N LEU A 71 -6.41 -8.20 3.29
CA LEU A 71 -5.32 -8.99 2.72
C LEU A 71 -5.83 -10.31 2.12
N ASP A 72 -6.76 -10.97 2.79
CA ASP A 72 -7.31 -12.25 2.34
C ASP A 72 -7.98 -12.12 0.97
N GLU A 73 -8.64 -11.00 0.72
CA GLU A 73 -9.26 -10.71 -0.56
C GLU A 73 -8.21 -10.62 -1.68
N TYR A 74 -7.09 -9.94 -1.41
CA TYR A 74 -6.01 -9.83 -2.39
C TYR A 74 -5.28 -11.16 -2.60
N VAL A 75 -5.12 -11.94 -1.55
CA VAL A 75 -4.54 -13.29 -1.66
C VAL A 75 -5.40 -14.16 -2.55
N ALA A 76 -6.73 -14.11 -2.39
CA ALA A 76 -7.66 -14.85 -3.24
C ALA A 76 -7.56 -14.42 -4.70
N LYS A 77 -7.50 -13.11 -4.95
CA LYS A 77 -7.35 -12.55 -6.31
C LYS A 77 -6.02 -12.97 -6.95
N ALA A 78 -4.94 -12.95 -6.18
CA ALA A 78 -3.62 -13.35 -6.66
C ALA A 78 -3.60 -14.83 -7.05
N LYS A 79 -4.29 -15.66 -6.28
CA LYS A 79 -4.41 -17.07 -6.57
C LYS A 79 -5.14 -17.32 -7.88
N ILE A 80 -6.22 -16.57 -8.13
CA ILE A 80 -6.97 -16.66 -9.38
C ILE A 80 -6.09 -16.23 -10.57
N GLU A 81 -5.34 -15.14 -10.43
CA GLU A 81 -4.41 -14.68 -11.47
C GLU A 81 -3.42 -15.79 -11.83
N LYS A 82 -2.87 -16.45 -10.83
CA LYS A 82 -1.88 -17.51 -11.03
C LYS A 82 -2.50 -18.70 -11.75
N GLU A 83 -3.72 -19.08 -11.40
CA GLU A 83 -4.43 -20.20 -12.04
C GLU A 83 -4.77 -19.90 -13.49
N LEU A 84 -5.08 -18.62 -13.82
CA LEU A 84 -5.41 -18.20 -15.18
C LEU A 84 -4.17 -17.92 -16.02
N GLY A 85 -2.98 -17.97 -15.46
CA GLY A 85 -1.74 -17.67 -16.16
C GLY A 85 -1.56 -16.20 -16.51
N ILE A 86 -2.20 -15.34 -15.77
CA ILE A 86 -2.11 -13.89 -15.98
C ILE A 86 -0.92 -13.30 -15.25
#